data_b51e5867ffb2e270f0c3f7914fe54b30
#
_entry.id   b51e5867ffb2e270f0c3f7914fe54b30
#
_cell.length_a   1.000
_cell.length_b   1.000
_cell.length_c   1.000
_cell.angle_alpha   90.00
_cell.angle_beta   90.00
_cell.angle_gamma   90.00
#
_symmetry.space_group_name_H-M   'P 1'
#
loop_
_entity.id
_entity.type
_entity.pdbx_description
1 polymer ?
#
loop_
_entity_poly.entity_id
_entity_poly.type
_entity_poly.pdbx_seq_one_letter_code
_entity_poly.pdbx_strand_id
1 'polypeptide(L)' 'MILDYHTREAIENIIKKQLEREKDHLIYGVDTIDKLMYCRGKISGLESLLQDIKSLQKEDNDGQFDKT' A
#
# COMPACT_ATOMS: atom_id res chain seq x y z
N MET A 1 -11.58 3.54 13.08
CA MET A 1 -12.46 3.23 11.96
C MET A 1 -12.35 1.76 11.60
N ILE A 2 -13.49 1.12 11.43
CA ILE A 2 -13.52 -0.29 11.09
C ILE A 2 -14.04 -0.45 9.67
N LEU A 3 -13.21 -1.02 8.82
CA LEU A 3 -13.60 -1.38 7.46
C LEU A 3 -14.00 -2.85 7.46
N ASP A 4 -15.04 -3.19 6.72
CA ASP A 4 -15.35 -4.59 6.60
C ASP A 4 -14.28 -5.28 5.74
N TYR A 5 -14.25 -6.59 5.82
CA TYR A 5 -13.21 -7.36 5.17
C TYR A 5 -13.16 -7.12 3.66
N HIS A 6 -14.32 -7.10 3.03
CA HIS A 6 -14.37 -6.95 1.56
C HIS A 6 -13.90 -5.58 1.12
N THR A 7 -14.29 -4.54 1.84
CA THR A 7 -13.86 -3.19 1.52
C THR A 7 -12.36 -3.05 1.69
N ARG A 8 -11.83 -3.58 2.79
CA ARG A 8 -10.41 -3.52 3.06
C ARG A 8 -9.61 -4.27 1.99
N GLU A 9 -10.07 -5.45 1.62
CA GLU A 9 -9.42 -6.24 0.60
C GLU A 9 -9.43 -5.52 -0.75
N ALA A 10 -10.55 -4.90 -1.09
CA ALA A 10 -10.65 -4.14 -2.33
C ALA A 10 -9.65 -2.99 -2.36
N ILE A 11 -9.53 -2.26 -1.26
CA ILE A 11 -8.58 -1.16 -1.16
C ILE A 11 -7.14 -1.68 -1.30
N GLU A 12 -6.81 -2.76 -0.61
CA GLU A 12 -5.48 -3.34 -0.72
C GLU A 12 -5.17 -3.76 -2.15
N ASN A 13 -6.14 -4.34 -2.82
CA ASN A 13 -5.94 -4.77 -4.21
C ASN A 13 -5.71 -3.59 -5.13
N ILE A 14 -6.43 -2.50 -4.93
CA ILE A 14 -6.23 -1.28 -5.71
C ILE A 14 -4.82 -0.75 -5.50
N ILE A 15 -4.37 -0.70 -4.26
CA ILE A 15 -3.03 -0.21 -3.95
C ILE A 15 -1.97 -1.11 -4.58
N LYS A 16 -2.15 -2.43 -4.49
CA LYS A 16 -1.21 -3.37 -5.09
C LYS A 16 -1.11 -3.20 -6.59
N LYS A 17 -2.24 -2.98 -7.26
CA LYS A 17 -2.23 -2.75 -8.70
C LYS A 17 -1.51 -1.46 -9.05
N GLN A 18 -1.72 -0.42 -8.27
CA GLN A 18 -1.01 0.84 -8.50
C GLN A 18 0.48 0.68 -8.26
N LEU A 19 0.86 -0.09 -7.25
CA LEU A 19 2.27 -0.36 -6.99
C LEU A 19 2.92 -1.06 -8.18
N GLU A 20 2.27 -2.09 -8.71
CA GLU A 20 2.82 -2.79 -9.87
C GLU A 20 2.96 -1.87 -11.07
N ARG A 21 1.97 -1.02 -11.29
CA ARG A 21 2.01 -0.06 -12.39
C ARG A 21 3.16 0.92 -12.24
N GLU A 22 3.38 1.42 -11.02
CA GLU A 22 4.47 2.36 -10.79
C GLU A 22 5.83 1.68 -10.90
N LYS A 23 5.93 0.44 -10.47
CA LYS A 23 7.17 -0.31 -10.60
C LYS A 23 7.50 -0.59 -12.07
N ASP A 24 6.50 -0.90 -12.86
CA ASP A 24 6.69 -1.08 -14.29
C ASP A 24 7.12 0.24 -14.93
N HIS A 25 6.50 1.34 -14.53
CA HIS A 25 6.88 2.65 -15.04
C HIS A 25 8.33 2.98 -14.67
N LEU A 26 8.73 2.64 -13.45
CA LEU A 26 10.10 2.85 -13.01
C LEU A 26 11.10 2.09 -13.88
N ILE A 27 10.76 0.86 -14.23
CA ILE A 27 11.67 0.00 -15.00
C ILE A 27 11.73 0.43 -16.45
N TYR A 28 10.58 0.78 -17.06
CA TYR A 28 10.49 0.92 -18.51
C TYR A 28 10.28 2.35 -18.98
N GLY A 29 9.81 3.24 -18.13
CA GLY A 29 9.39 4.56 -18.56
C GLY A 29 10.16 5.74 -18.01
N VAL A 30 11.05 5.50 -17.06
CA VAL A 30 11.76 6.59 -16.40
C VAL A 30 13.08 6.85 -17.11
N ASP A 31 13.27 8.09 -17.57
CA ASP A 31 14.46 8.46 -18.33
C ASP A 31 15.22 9.64 -17.73
N THR A 32 14.75 10.20 -16.61
CA THR A 32 15.44 11.28 -15.93
C THR A 32 15.48 11.01 -14.44
N ILE A 33 16.43 11.67 -13.76
CA ILE A 33 16.57 11.54 -12.31
C ILE A 33 15.34 12.07 -11.59
N ASP A 34 14.80 13.19 -12.07
CA ASP A 34 13.61 13.78 -11.45
C ASP A 34 12.43 12.82 -11.52
N LYS A 35 12.22 12.20 -12.67
CA LYS A 35 11.15 11.23 -12.82
C LYS A 35 11.39 10.00 -11.96
N LEU A 36 12.65 9.59 -11.85
CA LEU A 36 13.02 8.46 -11.00
C LEU A 36 12.66 8.75 -9.54
N MET A 37 13.04 9.92 -9.05
CA MET A 37 12.77 10.28 -7.66
C MET A 37 11.28 10.42 -7.40
N TYR A 38 10.55 10.99 -8.34
CA TYR A 38 9.10 11.10 -8.23
C TYR A 38 8.44 9.72 -8.16
N CYS A 39 8.85 8.83 -9.04
CA CYS A 39 8.31 7.48 -9.09
C CYS A 39 8.62 6.70 -7.82
N ARG A 40 9.84 6.82 -7.34
CA ARG A 40 10.22 6.17 -6.08
C ARG A 40 9.42 6.71 -4.91
N GLY A 41 9.14 8.01 -4.90
CA GLY A 41 8.32 8.62 -3.87
C GLY A 41 6.90 8.06 -3.89
N LYS A 42 6.33 7.90 -5.08
CA LYS A 42 4.99 7.33 -5.22
C LYS A 42 4.96 5.88 -4.72
N ILE A 43 5.95 5.10 -5.09
CA ILE A 43 6.04 3.70 -4.65
C ILE A 43 6.14 3.65 -3.13
N SER A 44 7.01 4.46 -2.56
CA SER A 44 7.20 4.49 -1.12
C SER A 44 5.90 4.89 -0.42
N GLY A 45 5.18 5.88 -0.94
CA GLY A 45 3.91 6.30 -0.38
C GLY A 45 2.86 5.22 -0.44
N LEU A 46 2.76 4.52 -1.56
CA LEU A 46 1.80 3.42 -1.71
C LEU A 46 2.13 2.26 -0.79
N GLU A 47 3.41 1.93 -0.66
CA GLU A 47 3.83 0.87 0.25
C GLU A 47 3.52 1.22 1.69
N SER A 48 3.75 2.47 2.06
CA SER A 48 3.45 2.96 3.39
C SER A 48 1.95 2.89 3.67
N LEU A 49 1.14 3.29 2.71
CA LEU A 49 -0.31 3.23 2.85
C LEU A 49 -0.79 1.80 3.00
N LEU A 50 -0.26 0.90 2.20
CA LEU A 50 -0.61 -0.51 2.30
C LEU A 50 -0.24 -1.07 3.66
N GLN A 51 0.93 -0.70 4.16
CA GLN A 51 1.38 -1.13 5.47
C GLN A 51 0.46 -0.61 6.57
N ASP A 52 0.02 0.65 6.43
CA ASP A 52 -0.88 1.24 7.41
C ASP A 52 -2.22 0.50 7.45
N ILE A 53 -2.74 0.14 6.29
CA ILE A 53 -4.00 -0.61 6.21
C ILE A 53 -3.84 -1.99 6.87
N LYS A 54 -2.73 -2.64 6.62
CA LYS A 54 -2.45 -3.93 7.25
C LYS A 54 -2.27 -3.79 8.75
N SER A 55 -1.68 -2.69 9.19
CA SER A 55 -1.51 -2.43 10.61
C SER A 55 -2.85 -2.23 11.31
N LEU A 56 -3.78 -1.53 10.65
CA LEU A 56 -5.12 -1.37 11.20
C LEU A 56 -5.80 -2.71 11.38
N GLN A 57 -5.67 -3.57 10.37
CA GLN A 57 -6.24 -4.91 10.45
C GLN A 57 -5.62 -5.72 11.58
N LYS A 58 -4.30 -5.60 11.73
CA LYS A 58 -3.60 -6.30 12.78
C LYS A 58 -4.00 -5.80 14.15
N GLU A 59 -4.19 -4.49 14.29
CA GLU A 59 -4.62 -3.91 15.54
C GLU A 59 -6.00 -4.41 15.95
N ASP A 60 -6.90 -4.53 14.98
CA ASP A 60 -8.22 -5.10 15.25
C ASP A 60 -8.09 -6.53 15.76
N ASN A 61 -7.24 -7.31 15.11
CA ASN A 61 -7.00 -8.69 15.53
C ASN A 61 -6.32 -8.75 16.89
N ASP A 62 -5.34 -7.91 17.11
CA ASP A 62 -4.64 -7.84 18.38
C ASP A 62 -5.59 -7.45 19.49
N GLY A 63 -6.53 -6.55 19.20
CA GLY A 63 -7.54 -6.19 20.16
C GLY A 63 -8.38 -7.38 20.59
N GLN A 64 -8.61 -8.31 19.70
CA GLN A 64 -9.35 -9.53 20.02
C GLN A 64 -8.50 -10.51 20.80
N PHE A 65 -7.24 -10.60 20.47
CA PHE A 65 -6.33 -11.53 21.16
C PHE A 65 -5.78 -10.99 22.45
N ASP A 66 -5.78 -9.70 22.56
CA ASP A 66 -5.12 -9.03 23.66
C ASP A 66 -5.78 -9.33 25.00
N LYS A 67 -6.93 -9.94 24.93
CA LYS A 67 -7.65 -10.35 26.13
C LYS A 67 -7.01 -11.55 26.81
N THR A 68 -6.17 -12.21 26.09
CA THR A 68 -5.52 -13.39 26.63
C THR A 68 -4.40 -13.04 27.58
#